data_71a0a5f94dfbcd867c21f7737a4ab3f8
#
_entry.id   71a0a5f94dfbcd867c21f7737a4ab3f8
#
_cell.length_a   1.000
_cell.length_b   1.000
_cell.length_c   1.000
_cell.angle_alpha   90.00
_cell.angle_beta   90.00
_cell.angle_gamma   90.00
#
_symmetry.space_group_name_H-M   'P 1'
#
loop_
_entity.id
_entity.type
_entity.pdbx_description
1 polymer ?
#
loop_
_entity_poly.entity_id
_entity_poly.type
_entity_poly.pdbx_seq_one_letter_code
_entity_poly.pdbx_strand_id
1 'polypeptide(L)'
;EFFTTTDGQAVLANVSGAKIGSEGRPLPGGGQIALAAYDVDDDLILEGDDGFVALAEPNEVGVLLAKPRGPVDPTASVKRGVFAPGDTWVSTEFLFRRDDDGDYWMVDNRRSVIRTPRGVVFGKEVGNALGRLDAVDIAVTYRVPVADRELAVTALSLRPGGSVLPADLREALAELPVGVVPDLIHVVPELALNASYRPVLAELRAAGVPESTDNSWQFDVDSDSFVPFTAAAQAELTGTSSLS
;
A
#
# COMPACT_ATOMS: atom_id res chain seq x y z
N GLU A 1 -7.34 -6.68 -15.92
CA GLU A 1 -7.01 -6.90 -14.50
C GLU A 1 -8.22 -7.47 -13.77
N PHE A 2 -7.98 -8.13 -12.65
CA PHE A 2 -9.00 -8.89 -11.95
C PHE A 2 -8.65 -8.99 -10.47
N PHE A 3 -9.63 -8.71 -9.61
CA PHE A 3 -9.51 -8.87 -8.16
C PHE A 3 -10.58 -9.84 -7.65
N THR A 4 -10.19 -10.73 -6.76
CA THR A 4 -11.14 -11.56 -6.00
C THR A 4 -10.63 -11.77 -4.58
N THR A 5 -11.53 -11.76 -3.62
CA THR A 5 -11.24 -12.31 -2.29
C THR A 5 -11.11 -13.83 -2.36
N THR A 6 -10.36 -14.42 -1.43
CA THR A 6 -10.11 -15.88 -1.41
C THR A 6 -11.40 -16.70 -1.33
N ASP A 7 -12.41 -16.15 -0.68
CA ASP A 7 -13.75 -16.76 -0.51
C ASP A 7 -14.73 -16.39 -1.63
N GLY A 8 -14.29 -15.59 -2.63
CA GLY A 8 -15.13 -15.16 -3.75
C GLY A 8 -16.28 -14.22 -3.38
N GLN A 9 -16.30 -13.64 -2.19
CA GLN A 9 -17.35 -12.71 -1.77
C GLN A 9 -17.31 -11.39 -2.53
N ALA A 10 -16.10 -10.91 -2.90
CA ALA A 10 -15.92 -9.75 -3.75
C ALA A 10 -15.18 -10.14 -5.03
N VAL A 11 -15.72 -9.73 -6.17
CA VAL A 11 -15.13 -9.98 -7.49
C VAL A 11 -15.25 -8.71 -8.34
N LEU A 12 -14.10 -8.18 -8.75
CA LEU A 12 -13.97 -7.03 -9.64
C LEU A 12 -13.24 -7.45 -10.92
N ALA A 13 -13.60 -6.89 -12.04
CA ALA A 13 -12.89 -7.13 -13.29
C ALA A 13 -12.89 -5.90 -14.20
N ASN A 14 -11.71 -5.58 -14.72
CA ASN A 14 -11.52 -4.61 -15.79
C ASN A 14 -11.68 -5.32 -17.14
N VAL A 15 -12.93 -5.60 -17.50
CA VAL A 15 -13.28 -6.37 -18.69
C VAL A 15 -12.90 -5.63 -19.97
N SER A 16 -13.05 -4.31 -19.98
CA SER A 16 -12.74 -3.49 -21.16
C SER A 16 -11.24 -3.25 -21.37
N GLY A 17 -10.44 -3.39 -20.30
CA GLY A 17 -9.03 -3.01 -20.31
C GLY A 17 -8.77 -1.51 -20.53
N ALA A 18 -9.81 -0.67 -20.44
CA ALA A 18 -9.74 0.75 -20.78
C ALA A 18 -8.91 1.57 -19.77
N LYS A 19 -8.86 1.13 -18.51
CA LYS A 19 -8.13 1.82 -17.45
C LYS A 19 -7.08 0.89 -16.88
N ILE A 20 -5.86 0.98 -17.39
CA ILE A 20 -4.73 0.17 -16.92
C ILE A 20 -4.46 0.47 -15.43
N GLY A 21 -4.32 -0.57 -14.61
CA GLY A 21 -4.13 -0.47 -13.15
C GLY A 21 -5.44 -0.48 -12.35
N SER A 22 -6.61 -0.33 -13.00
CA SER A 22 -7.90 -0.49 -12.35
C SER A 22 -8.28 -1.96 -12.23
N GLU A 23 -8.81 -2.35 -11.07
CA GLU A 23 -9.44 -3.68 -10.89
C GLU A 23 -10.84 -3.73 -11.57
N GLY A 24 -11.31 -2.60 -12.13
CA GLY A 24 -12.58 -2.49 -12.84
C GLY A 24 -13.79 -2.41 -11.94
N ARG A 25 -14.88 -3.08 -12.35
CA ARG A 25 -16.20 -3.01 -11.71
C ARG A 25 -16.66 -4.36 -11.21
N PRO A 26 -17.64 -4.39 -10.26
CA PRO A 26 -18.29 -5.63 -9.88
C PRO A 26 -18.88 -6.35 -11.10
N LEU A 27 -18.58 -7.64 -11.24
CA LEU A 27 -19.16 -8.44 -12.32
C LEU A 27 -20.67 -8.59 -12.16
N PRO A 28 -21.45 -8.59 -13.26
CA PRO A 28 -22.86 -8.91 -13.23
C PRO A 28 -23.10 -10.27 -12.56
N GLY A 29 -23.99 -10.32 -11.57
CA GLY A 29 -24.20 -11.51 -10.75
C GLY A 29 -23.11 -11.78 -9.70
N GLY A 30 -22.12 -10.94 -9.59
CA GLY A 30 -21.18 -10.88 -8.48
C GLY A 30 -21.86 -10.53 -7.15
N GLY A 31 -21.14 -10.64 -6.03
CA GLY A 31 -21.62 -10.21 -4.72
C GLY A 31 -21.90 -8.71 -4.68
N GLN A 32 -22.80 -8.30 -3.79
CA GLN A 32 -22.94 -6.89 -3.48
C GLN A 32 -21.70 -6.43 -2.70
N ILE A 33 -21.08 -5.36 -3.14
CA ILE A 33 -19.95 -4.74 -2.45
C ILE A 33 -20.28 -3.29 -2.11
N ALA A 34 -19.60 -2.76 -1.12
CA ALA A 34 -19.66 -1.35 -0.72
C ALA A 34 -18.27 -0.89 -0.28
N LEU A 35 -17.99 0.38 -0.46
CA LEU A 35 -16.76 1.00 0.02
C LEU A 35 -17.11 1.82 1.24
N ALA A 36 -16.71 1.33 2.42
CA ALA A 36 -16.92 2.02 3.69
C ALA A 36 -15.92 3.16 3.84
N ALA A 37 -16.38 4.35 4.21
CA ALA A 37 -15.51 5.49 4.51
C ALA A 37 -14.51 5.11 5.61
N TYR A 38 -13.26 5.55 5.46
CA TYR A 38 -12.17 5.09 6.30
C TYR A 38 -11.19 6.19 6.63
N ASP A 39 -10.96 6.37 7.92
CA ASP A 39 -9.87 7.20 8.40
C ASP A 39 -8.57 6.40 8.35
N VAL A 40 -7.68 6.82 7.46
CA VAL A 40 -6.41 6.11 7.22
C VAL A 40 -5.39 6.36 8.33
N ASP A 41 -5.46 7.47 9.03
CA ASP A 41 -4.55 7.84 10.11
C ASP A 41 -4.87 7.05 11.39
N ASP A 42 -6.15 7.01 11.76
CA ASP A 42 -6.62 6.35 12.97
C ASP A 42 -6.99 4.87 12.78
N ASP A 43 -6.93 4.34 11.55
CA ASP A 43 -7.32 2.96 11.20
C ASP A 43 -8.79 2.66 11.54
N LEU A 44 -9.70 3.60 11.31
CA LEU A 44 -11.09 3.50 11.68
C LEU A 44 -12.04 3.54 10.48
N ILE A 45 -13.06 2.69 10.50
CA ILE A 45 -14.23 2.84 9.61
C ILE A 45 -15.13 3.91 10.20
N LEU A 46 -15.52 4.89 9.38
CA LEU A 46 -16.28 6.04 9.82
C LEU A 46 -17.79 5.75 9.84
N GLU A 47 -18.46 6.29 10.86
CA GLU A 47 -19.91 6.26 10.98
C GLU A 47 -20.52 7.60 10.54
N GLY A 48 -21.65 7.55 9.88
CA GLY A 48 -22.45 8.72 9.55
C GLY A 48 -23.32 9.19 10.72
N ASP A 49 -24.02 10.31 10.52
CA ASP A 49 -24.90 10.90 11.54
C ASP A 49 -26.10 10.00 11.94
N ASP A 50 -26.44 9.03 11.11
CA ASP A 50 -27.50 8.05 11.33
C ASP A 50 -27.07 6.83 12.18
N GLY A 51 -25.79 6.79 12.58
CA GLY A 51 -25.20 5.70 13.38
C GLY A 51 -24.87 4.43 12.56
N PHE A 52 -24.94 4.52 11.24
CA PHE A 52 -24.45 3.48 10.32
C PHE A 52 -23.12 3.87 9.72
N VAL A 53 -22.44 2.90 9.11
CA VAL A 53 -21.17 3.17 8.41
C VAL A 53 -21.42 4.10 7.22
N ALA A 54 -20.64 5.16 7.12
CA ALA A 54 -20.66 6.06 5.99
C ALA A 54 -20.03 5.37 4.75
N LEU A 55 -20.54 5.71 3.56
CA LEU A 55 -19.92 5.29 2.30
C LEU A 55 -18.77 6.26 1.95
N ALA A 56 -17.68 5.72 1.41
CA ALA A 56 -16.61 6.54 0.86
C ALA A 56 -17.11 7.32 -0.37
N GLU A 57 -16.76 8.60 -0.43
CA GLU A 57 -17.01 9.44 -1.60
C GLU A 57 -16.12 9.02 -2.78
N PRO A 58 -16.46 9.43 -4.01
CA PRO A 58 -15.58 9.19 -5.16
C PRO A 58 -14.14 9.65 -4.90
N ASN A 59 -13.17 8.84 -5.29
CA ASN A 59 -11.74 9.06 -5.11
C ASN A 59 -11.22 9.03 -3.65
N GLU A 60 -12.08 8.87 -2.66
CA GLU A 60 -11.64 8.63 -1.27
C GLU A 60 -11.24 7.17 -1.03
N VAL A 61 -10.30 6.98 -0.11
CA VAL A 61 -9.90 5.64 0.33
C VAL A 61 -10.97 5.08 1.25
N GLY A 62 -11.40 3.85 0.97
CA GLY A 62 -12.35 3.15 1.82
C GLY A 62 -12.01 1.68 1.96
N VAL A 63 -12.61 1.04 2.96
CA VAL A 63 -12.50 -0.40 3.17
C VAL A 63 -13.55 -1.11 2.31
N LEU A 64 -13.10 -2.04 1.47
CA LEU A 64 -14.02 -2.85 0.67
C LEU A 64 -14.76 -3.85 1.56
N LEU A 65 -16.06 -3.70 1.63
CA LEU A 65 -16.98 -4.64 2.27
C LEU A 65 -17.73 -5.45 1.23
N ALA A 66 -17.94 -6.73 1.53
CA ALA A 66 -18.74 -7.64 0.68
C ALA A 66 -19.92 -8.20 1.45
N LYS A 67 -21.09 -8.26 0.81
CA LYS A 67 -22.27 -8.90 1.39
C LYS A 67 -22.15 -10.41 1.20
N PRO A 68 -22.19 -11.22 2.28
CA PRO A 68 -22.00 -12.66 2.17
C PRO A 68 -23.11 -13.31 1.34
N ARG A 69 -22.73 -14.27 0.48
CA ARG A 69 -23.63 -15.01 -0.42
C ARG A 69 -23.79 -16.48 -0.04
N GLY A 70 -23.25 -16.86 1.10
CA GLY A 70 -23.23 -18.24 1.57
C GLY A 70 -22.51 -18.34 2.92
N PRO A 71 -22.05 -19.53 3.29
CA PRO A 71 -21.26 -19.69 4.49
C PRO A 71 -20.04 -18.76 4.48
N VAL A 72 -19.83 -18.06 5.57
CA VAL A 72 -18.68 -17.17 5.76
C VAL A 72 -17.59 -17.95 6.47
N ASP A 73 -16.33 -17.75 6.07
CA ASP A 73 -15.18 -18.31 6.77
C ASP A 73 -15.23 -17.89 8.26
N PRO A 74 -15.07 -18.83 9.21
CA PRO A 74 -15.10 -18.52 10.64
C PRO A 74 -14.06 -17.47 11.08
N THR A 75 -12.99 -17.27 10.29
CA THR A 75 -11.94 -16.28 10.55
C THR A 75 -12.22 -14.93 9.92
N ALA A 76 -13.26 -14.81 9.09
CA ALA A 76 -13.59 -13.56 8.42
C ALA A 76 -14.11 -12.49 9.41
N SER A 77 -13.76 -11.26 9.13
CA SER A 77 -14.22 -10.09 9.90
C SER A 77 -15.67 -9.75 9.53
N VAL A 78 -16.63 -10.39 10.21
CA VAL A 78 -18.07 -10.17 10.01
C VAL A 78 -18.53 -8.96 10.81
N LYS A 79 -19.20 -8.01 10.14
CA LYS A 79 -19.81 -6.81 10.72
C LYS A 79 -21.33 -6.88 10.55
N ARG A 80 -22.07 -6.42 11.56
CA ARG A 80 -23.55 -6.43 11.55
C ARG A 80 -24.07 -5.01 11.77
N GLY A 81 -25.22 -4.72 11.14
CA GLY A 81 -25.84 -3.41 11.23
C GLY A 81 -24.94 -2.34 10.62
N VAL A 82 -24.35 -2.61 9.45
CA VAL A 82 -23.35 -1.74 8.83
C VAL A 82 -24.00 -0.57 8.13
N PHE A 83 -24.92 -0.81 7.19
CA PHE A 83 -25.61 0.21 6.42
C PHE A 83 -27.13 0.23 6.66
N ALA A 84 -27.64 -0.78 7.37
CA ALA A 84 -29.04 -0.88 7.74
C ALA A 84 -29.22 -1.82 8.95
N PRO A 85 -30.32 -1.68 9.73
CA PRO A 85 -30.60 -2.57 10.84
C PRO A 85 -30.61 -4.03 10.39
N GLY A 86 -29.78 -4.88 11.03
CA GLY A 86 -29.75 -6.34 10.82
C GLY A 86 -29.04 -6.79 9.55
N ASP A 87 -28.49 -5.92 8.74
CA ASP A 87 -27.64 -6.32 7.61
C ASP A 87 -26.33 -6.96 8.11
N THR A 88 -25.66 -7.69 7.22
CA THR A 88 -24.41 -8.37 7.53
C THR A 88 -23.44 -8.19 6.37
N TRP A 89 -22.22 -7.82 6.69
CA TRP A 89 -21.14 -7.58 5.74
C TRP A 89 -19.86 -8.24 6.22
N VAL A 90 -18.98 -8.56 5.30
CA VAL A 90 -17.63 -9.08 5.56
C VAL A 90 -16.62 -8.02 5.14
N SER A 91 -15.72 -7.64 6.05
CA SER A 91 -14.58 -6.82 5.70
C SER A 91 -13.57 -7.65 4.94
N THR A 92 -13.16 -7.18 3.77
CA THR A 92 -12.14 -7.83 2.96
C THR A 92 -10.73 -7.48 3.42
N GLU A 93 -10.58 -6.47 4.30
CA GLU A 93 -9.32 -5.87 4.75
C GLU A 93 -8.54 -5.19 3.60
N PHE A 94 -9.12 -5.06 2.41
CA PHE A 94 -8.52 -4.33 1.29
C PHE A 94 -9.05 -2.91 1.21
N LEU A 95 -8.14 -1.99 0.92
CA LEU A 95 -8.41 -0.58 0.69
C LEU A 95 -8.53 -0.30 -0.80
N PHE A 96 -9.57 0.42 -1.16
CA PHE A 96 -9.85 0.81 -2.53
C PHE A 96 -10.23 2.29 -2.61
N ARG A 97 -10.07 2.87 -3.80
CA ARG A 97 -10.78 4.06 -4.24
C ARG A 97 -11.73 3.67 -5.36
N ARG A 98 -12.84 4.38 -5.47
CA ARG A 98 -13.76 4.27 -6.60
C ARG A 98 -13.75 5.60 -7.32
N ASP A 99 -13.36 5.63 -8.58
CA ASP A 99 -13.35 6.86 -9.36
C ASP A 99 -14.77 7.31 -9.77
N ASP A 100 -14.88 8.50 -10.37
CA ASP A 100 -16.15 9.09 -10.78
C ASP A 100 -16.90 8.26 -11.84
N ASP A 101 -16.18 7.44 -12.62
CA ASP A 101 -16.75 6.52 -13.59
C ASP A 101 -17.23 5.21 -12.96
N GLY A 102 -16.91 4.97 -11.68
CA GLY A 102 -17.31 3.80 -10.91
C GLY A 102 -16.33 2.62 -10.97
N ASP A 103 -15.14 2.82 -11.49
CA ASP A 103 -14.08 1.81 -11.50
C ASP A 103 -13.31 1.80 -10.17
N TYR A 104 -12.97 0.61 -9.70
CA TYR A 104 -12.28 0.41 -8.44
C TYR A 104 -10.78 0.29 -8.64
N TRP A 105 -10.03 0.97 -7.78
CA TRP A 105 -8.57 1.00 -7.76
C TRP A 105 -8.08 0.50 -6.42
N MET A 106 -7.37 -0.61 -6.41
CA MET A 106 -6.80 -1.15 -5.18
C MET A 106 -5.65 -0.26 -4.70
N VAL A 107 -5.82 0.30 -3.50
CA VAL A 107 -4.82 1.16 -2.85
C VAL A 107 -3.80 0.30 -2.09
N ASP A 108 -4.27 -0.55 -1.17
CA ASP A 108 -3.42 -1.45 -0.38
C ASP A 108 -4.26 -2.48 0.39
N ASN A 109 -3.59 -3.29 1.21
CA ASN A 109 -4.23 -4.03 2.29
C ASN A 109 -4.11 -3.23 3.58
N ARG A 110 -5.18 -3.13 4.36
CA ARG A 110 -5.26 -2.38 5.61
C ARG A 110 -4.13 -2.70 6.59
N ARG A 111 -3.71 -3.98 6.66
CA ARG A 111 -2.61 -4.42 7.51
C ARG A 111 -1.21 -4.04 6.99
N SER A 112 -1.13 -3.64 5.74
CA SER A 112 0.13 -3.25 5.08
C SER A 112 0.36 -1.75 5.09
N VAL A 113 -0.63 -0.96 5.47
CA VAL A 113 -0.53 0.50 5.59
C VAL A 113 0.59 0.86 6.56
N ILE A 114 1.46 1.78 6.18
CA ILE A 114 2.61 2.23 6.97
C ILE A 114 2.33 3.65 7.45
N ARG A 115 2.30 3.84 8.77
CA ARG A 115 2.05 5.14 9.38
C ARG A 115 3.35 5.76 9.84
N THR A 116 3.87 6.69 9.04
CA THR A 116 5.10 7.41 9.34
C THR A 116 4.78 8.76 10.01
N PRO A 117 5.74 9.41 10.67
CA PRO A 117 5.54 10.77 11.19
C PRO A 117 5.19 11.81 10.12
N ARG A 118 5.44 11.52 8.84
CA ARG A 118 5.14 12.40 7.71
C ARG A 118 3.74 12.17 7.11
N GLY A 119 3.13 11.03 7.41
CA GLY A 119 1.82 10.64 6.88
C GLY A 119 1.73 9.15 6.59
N VAL A 120 0.63 8.77 5.96
CA VAL A 120 0.31 7.37 5.63
C VAL A 120 0.89 6.99 4.27
N VAL A 121 1.66 5.91 4.23
CA VAL A 121 2.27 5.37 3.01
C VAL A 121 1.56 4.08 2.60
N PHE A 122 1.05 4.06 1.37
CA PHE A 122 0.49 2.89 0.73
C PHE A 122 1.56 2.22 -0.13
N GLY A 123 2.07 1.09 0.33
CA GLY A 123 3.20 0.43 -0.30
C GLY A 123 2.93 0.02 -1.75
N LYS A 124 1.69 -0.33 -2.09
CA LYS A 124 1.32 -0.67 -3.48
C LYS A 124 1.39 0.55 -4.41
N GLU A 125 0.96 1.73 -3.97
CA GLU A 125 1.02 2.96 -4.77
C GLU A 125 2.47 3.36 -5.06
N VAL A 126 3.32 3.33 -4.03
CA VAL A 126 4.77 3.59 -4.17
C VAL A 126 5.42 2.57 -5.12
N GLY A 127 5.14 1.28 -4.91
CA GLY A 127 5.66 0.21 -5.76
C GLY A 127 5.23 0.34 -7.22
N ASN A 128 3.97 0.71 -7.47
CA ASN A 128 3.44 0.94 -8.82
C ASN A 128 4.10 2.16 -9.48
N ALA A 129 4.33 3.24 -8.74
CA ALA A 129 4.98 4.44 -9.27
C ALA A 129 6.43 4.15 -9.68
N LEU A 130 7.22 3.55 -8.78
CA LEU A 130 8.62 3.21 -9.05
C LEU A 130 8.78 2.09 -10.08
N GLY A 131 7.84 1.16 -10.15
CA GLY A 131 7.83 0.08 -11.16
C GLY A 131 7.62 0.56 -12.60
N ARG A 132 7.25 1.83 -12.82
CA ARG A 132 7.17 2.45 -14.16
C ARG A 132 8.54 2.85 -14.71
N LEU A 133 9.57 2.92 -13.88
CA LEU A 133 10.93 3.18 -14.31
C LEU A 133 11.47 2.00 -15.09
N ASP A 134 11.96 2.22 -16.31
CA ASP A 134 12.46 1.17 -17.19
C ASP A 134 13.59 0.34 -16.56
N ALA A 135 14.40 0.95 -15.71
CA ALA A 135 15.48 0.29 -15.00
C ALA A 135 15.03 -0.63 -13.88
N VAL A 136 13.81 -0.45 -13.36
CA VAL A 136 13.28 -1.20 -12.22
C VAL A 136 12.61 -2.49 -12.72
N ASP A 137 12.99 -3.60 -12.11
CA ASP A 137 12.33 -4.89 -12.31
C ASP A 137 11.17 -5.05 -11.32
N ILE A 138 11.47 -4.95 -10.03
CA ILE A 138 10.47 -5.02 -8.96
C ILE A 138 10.74 -3.93 -7.93
N ALA A 139 9.68 -3.26 -7.48
CA ALA A 139 9.69 -2.33 -6.36
C ALA A 139 8.73 -2.83 -5.28
N VAL A 140 9.18 -2.85 -4.03
CA VAL A 140 8.33 -3.23 -2.90
C VAL A 140 8.59 -2.36 -1.70
N THR A 141 7.52 -1.83 -1.11
CA THR A 141 7.59 -1.01 0.09
C THR A 141 7.13 -1.81 1.30
N TYR A 142 7.87 -1.70 2.38
CA TYR A 142 7.61 -2.41 3.62
C TYR A 142 7.88 -1.53 4.83
N ARG A 143 7.26 -1.89 5.93
CA ARG A 143 7.39 -1.21 7.22
C ARG A 143 8.64 -1.69 7.97
N VAL A 144 9.38 -0.73 8.51
CA VAL A 144 10.49 -0.98 9.43
C VAL A 144 10.22 -0.21 10.73
N PRO A 145 10.03 -0.89 11.87
CA PRO A 145 9.88 -0.23 13.15
C PRO A 145 11.25 0.31 13.63
N VAL A 146 11.27 1.56 14.07
CA VAL A 146 12.47 2.22 14.63
C VAL A 146 12.04 3.00 15.86
N ALA A 147 12.49 2.60 17.03
CA ALA A 147 12.09 3.16 18.32
C ALA A 147 10.54 3.19 18.47
N ASP A 148 9.95 4.37 18.49
CA ASP A 148 8.52 4.62 18.68
C ASP A 148 7.77 4.98 17.39
N ARG A 149 8.44 4.85 16.23
CA ARG A 149 7.89 5.21 14.90
C ARG A 149 8.09 4.09 13.89
N GLU A 150 7.39 4.22 12.79
CA GLU A 150 7.54 3.36 11.61
C GLU A 150 8.21 4.14 10.49
N LEU A 151 9.06 3.47 9.73
CA LEU A 151 9.62 3.96 8.47
C LEU A 151 9.01 3.18 7.31
N ALA A 152 8.71 3.88 6.25
CA ALA A 152 8.39 3.29 4.96
C ALA A 152 9.69 3.10 4.16
N VAL A 153 10.08 1.84 3.96
CA VAL A 153 11.31 1.49 3.24
C VAL A 153 10.95 0.79 1.95
N THR A 154 11.54 1.22 0.84
CA THR A 154 11.36 0.58 -0.46
C THR A 154 12.62 -0.12 -0.91
N ALA A 155 12.51 -1.42 -1.21
CA ALA A 155 13.55 -2.19 -1.87
C ALA A 155 13.26 -2.25 -3.37
N LEU A 156 14.29 -2.03 -4.17
CA LEU A 156 14.26 -2.11 -5.63
C LEU A 156 15.17 -3.25 -6.10
N SER A 157 14.68 -4.15 -6.94
CA SER A 157 15.56 -4.93 -7.82
C SER A 157 15.60 -4.26 -9.19
N LEU A 158 16.78 -4.21 -9.78
CA LEU A 158 16.98 -3.58 -11.08
C LEU A 158 17.12 -4.63 -12.18
N ARG A 159 16.68 -4.29 -13.37
CA ARG A 159 16.94 -5.10 -14.56
C ARG A 159 18.43 -5.15 -14.87
N PRO A 160 18.92 -6.19 -15.56
CA PRO A 160 20.33 -6.30 -15.91
C PRO A 160 20.86 -5.05 -16.61
N GLY A 161 21.90 -4.43 -16.04
CA GLY A 161 22.48 -3.19 -16.54
C GLY A 161 21.69 -1.90 -16.23
N GLY A 162 20.57 -2.01 -15.50
CA GLY A 162 19.78 -0.87 -15.05
C GLY A 162 20.47 -0.08 -13.95
N SER A 163 20.19 1.21 -13.91
CA SER A 163 20.59 2.12 -12.83
C SER A 163 19.49 3.13 -12.59
N VAL A 164 19.38 3.64 -11.38
CA VAL A 164 18.45 4.71 -11.01
C VAL A 164 19.19 5.82 -10.32
N LEU A 165 18.77 7.04 -10.56
CA LEU A 165 19.29 8.24 -9.89
C LEU A 165 18.25 8.79 -8.90
N PRO A 166 18.67 9.53 -7.87
CA PRO A 166 17.73 10.19 -6.94
C PRO A 166 16.66 11.03 -7.64
N ALA A 167 17.02 11.72 -8.71
CA ALA A 167 16.09 12.52 -9.51
C ALA A 167 15.01 11.66 -10.18
N ASP A 168 15.37 10.49 -10.73
CA ASP A 168 14.41 9.55 -11.35
C ASP A 168 13.41 9.03 -10.32
N LEU A 169 13.90 8.73 -9.11
CA LEU A 169 13.05 8.26 -8.00
C LEU A 169 12.04 9.34 -7.58
N ARG A 170 12.51 10.60 -7.44
CA ARG A 170 11.60 11.71 -7.08
C ARG A 170 10.60 12.02 -8.18
N GLU A 171 11.02 11.99 -9.44
CA GLU A 171 10.14 12.19 -10.59
C GLU A 171 9.05 11.11 -10.66
N ALA A 172 9.42 9.84 -10.50
CA ALA A 172 8.46 8.73 -10.50
C ALA A 172 7.41 8.86 -9.39
N LEU A 173 7.77 9.46 -8.25
CA LEU A 173 6.90 9.68 -7.11
C LEU A 173 6.26 11.08 -7.07
N ALA A 174 6.43 11.89 -8.12
CA ALA A 174 5.99 13.29 -8.12
C ALA A 174 4.46 13.47 -7.98
N GLU A 175 3.68 12.50 -8.47
CA GLU A 175 2.22 12.52 -8.36
C GLU A 175 1.71 12.14 -6.97
N LEU A 176 2.58 11.56 -6.11
CA LEU A 176 2.22 11.19 -4.75
C LEU A 176 2.46 12.38 -3.80
N PRO A 177 1.56 12.64 -2.84
CA PRO A 177 1.78 13.63 -1.81
C PRO A 177 3.10 13.39 -1.05
N VAL A 178 3.77 14.45 -0.58
CA VAL A 178 5.07 14.36 0.13
C VAL A 178 4.99 13.41 1.34
N GLY A 179 3.89 13.40 2.07
CA GLY A 179 3.67 12.48 3.20
C GLY A 179 3.56 11.00 2.80
N VAL A 180 3.38 10.71 1.51
CA VAL A 180 3.18 9.33 0.99
C VAL A 180 4.46 8.75 0.39
N VAL A 181 5.50 9.56 0.14
CA VAL A 181 6.78 9.04 -0.38
C VAL A 181 7.52 8.24 0.71
N PRO A 182 8.26 7.17 0.35
CA PRO A 182 9.00 6.37 1.32
C PRO A 182 10.11 7.19 2.03
N ASP A 183 10.45 6.78 3.25
CA ASP A 183 11.54 7.39 4.02
C ASP A 183 12.91 6.99 3.45
N LEU A 184 13.02 5.72 3.04
CA LEU A 184 14.24 5.14 2.51
C LEU A 184 13.94 4.35 1.24
N ILE A 185 14.87 4.43 0.28
CA ILE A 185 14.90 3.57 -0.91
C ILE A 185 16.29 2.92 -0.99
N HIS A 186 16.36 1.63 -1.26
CA HIS A 186 17.62 0.92 -1.48
C HIS A 186 17.51 -0.12 -2.59
N VAL A 187 18.62 -0.36 -3.27
CA VAL A 187 18.71 -1.41 -4.29
C VAL A 187 19.20 -2.70 -3.66
N VAL A 188 18.52 -3.78 -4.00
CA VAL A 188 18.91 -5.15 -3.63
C VAL A 188 19.28 -5.94 -4.88
N PRO A 189 20.18 -6.93 -4.79
CA PRO A 189 20.56 -7.74 -5.94
C PRO A 189 19.38 -8.49 -6.55
N GLU A 190 18.49 -9.01 -5.69
CA GLU A 190 17.32 -9.79 -6.07
C GLU A 190 16.25 -9.70 -4.97
N LEU A 191 14.99 -9.73 -5.37
CA LEU A 191 13.85 -9.87 -4.46
C LEU A 191 13.30 -11.29 -4.55
N ALA A 192 13.31 -12.00 -3.43
CA ALA A 192 12.74 -13.33 -3.35
C ALA A 192 11.23 -13.28 -3.66
N LEU A 193 10.76 -14.17 -4.54
CA LEU A 193 9.35 -14.28 -4.90
C LEU A 193 8.77 -15.59 -4.38
N ASN A 194 7.52 -15.56 -3.97
CA ASN A 194 6.75 -16.77 -3.66
C ASN A 194 6.24 -17.48 -4.94
N ALA A 195 5.57 -18.60 -4.78
CA ALA A 195 4.99 -19.37 -5.90
C ALA A 195 3.94 -18.59 -6.73
N SER A 196 3.43 -17.48 -6.23
CA SER A 196 2.50 -16.58 -6.93
C SER A 196 3.19 -15.33 -7.48
N TYR A 197 4.51 -15.35 -7.61
CA TYR A 197 5.34 -14.23 -8.09
C TYR A 197 5.17 -12.93 -7.28
N ARG A 198 4.89 -13.06 -5.97
CA ARG A 198 4.81 -11.92 -5.05
C ARG A 198 6.07 -11.84 -4.20
N PRO A 199 6.64 -10.63 -3.99
CA PRO A 199 7.80 -10.43 -3.13
C PRO A 199 7.59 -10.97 -1.71
N VAL A 200 8.60 -11.68 -1.20
CA VAL A 200 8.64 -12.21 0.18
C VAL A 200 9.30 -11.18 1.07
N LEU A 201 8.52 -10.50 1.89
CA LEU A 201 8.99 -9.38 2.72
C LEU A 201 9.58 -9.80 4.07
N ALA A 202 9.52 -11.08 4.42
CA ALA A 202 9.92 -11.55 5.75
C ALA A 202 11.39 -11.25 6.05
N GLU A 203 12.27 -11.51 5.10
CA GLU A 203 13.72 -11.28 5.25
C GLU A 203 14.04 -9.79 5.30
N LEU A 204 13.43 -8.97 4.43
CA LEU A 204 13.61 -7.52 4.43
C LEU A 204 13.15 -6.89 5.74
N ARG A 205 12.00 -7.30 6.25
CA ARG A 205 11.49 -6.84 7.55
C ARG A 205 12.36 -7.28 8.73
N ALA A 206 12.89 -8.49 8.68
CA ALA A 206 13.79 -9.01 9.71
C ALA A 206 15.15 -8.30 9.71
N ALA A 207 15.63 -7.87 8.54
CA ALA A 207 16.86 -7.09 8.42
C ALA A 207 16.71 -5.65 8.99
N GLY A 208 15.49 -5.12 9.04
CA GLY A 208 15.23 -3.79 9.59
C GLY A 208 15.70 -2.65 8.68
N VAL A 209 16.37 -1.65 9.26
CA VAL A 209 16.94 -0.51 8.51
C VAL A 209 18.02 -1.02 7.55
N PRO A 210 17.92 -0.73 6.24
CA PRO A 210 18.90 -1.20 5.26
C PRO A 210 20.31 -0.63 5.54
N GLU A 211 21.31 -1.32 5.03
CA GLU A 211 22.70 -0.83 5.08
C GLU A 211 22.86 0.40 4.17
N SER A 212 23.72 1.32 4.63
CA SER A 212 24.15 2.46 3.84
C SER A 212 25.08 1.97 2.73
N THR A 213 24.68 2.18 1.48
CA THR A 213 25.43 1.83 0.27
C THR A 213 25.35 2.98 -0.75
N ASP A 214 26.13 2.89 -1.82
CA ASP A 214 26.06 3.86 -2.92
C ASP A 214 24.70 3.87 -3.64
N ASN A 215 23.91 2.81 -3.45
CA ASN A 215 22.57 2.62 -4.03
C ASN A 215 21.48 2.64 -2.95
N SER A 216 21.65 3.48 -1.95
CA SER A 216 20.63 3.72 -0.92
C SER A 216 20.45 5.21 -0.68
N TRP A 217 19.18 5.62 -0.54
CA TRP A 217 18.79 7.03 -0.42
C TRP A 217 17.75 7.19 0.68
N GLN A 218 17.81 8.36 1.33
CA GLN A 218 16.79 8.82 2.26
C GLN A 218 16.05 10.02 1.66
N PHE A 219 14.78 10.16 1.99
CA PHE A 219 14.00 11.32 1.60
C PHE A 219 14.33 12.51 2.51
N ASP A 220 14.76 13.60 1.91
CA ASP A 220 14.96 14.87 2.59
C ASP A 220 13.79 15.81 2.32
N VAL A 221 13.05 16.14 3.38
CA VAL A 221 11.83 16.97 3.31
C VAL A 221 12.16 18.41 2.91
N ASP A 222 13.29 18.93 3.38
CA ASP A 222 13.64 20.34 3.16
C ASP A 222 13.99 20.62 1.69
N SER A 223 14.65 19.67 1.03
CA SER A 223 14.98 19.75 -0.39
C SER A 223 13.99 19.07 -1.31
N ASP A 224 12.94 18.43 -0.77
CA ASP A 224 11.95 17.60 -1.49
C ASP A 224 12.64 16.63 -2.46
N SER A 225 13.66 15.93 -2.00
CA SER A 225 14.49 15.06 -2.84
C SER A 225 15.03 13.85 -2.09
N PHE A 226 15.48 12.85 -2.85
CA PHE A 226 16.23 11.74 -2.29
C PHE A 226 17.72 12.11 -2.26
N VAL A 227 18.32 12.02 -1.07
CA VAL A 227 19.75 12.23 -0.85
C VAL A 227 20.43 10.92 -0.45
N PRO A 228 21.75 10.75 -0.62
CA PRO A 228 22.45 9.54 -0.22
C PRO A 228 22.17 9.18 1.24
N PHE A 229 21.79 7.92 1.49
CA PHE A 229 21.65 7.40 2.83
C PHE A 229 23.01 7.05 3.38
N THR A 230 23.49 7.80 4.36
CA THR A 230 24.86 7.69 4.89
C THR A 230 24.95 6.76 6.10
N ALA A 231 26.15 6.24 6.39
CA ALA A 231 26.40 5.46 7.60
C ALA A 231 26.09 6.23 8.89
N ALA A 232 26.25 7.56 8.88
CA ALA A 232 25.87 8.40 10.02
C ALA A 232 24.34 8.43 10.22
N ALA A 233 23.57 8.60 9.15
CA ALA A 233 22.11 8.55 9.19
C ALA A 233 21.59 7.15 9.59
N GLN A 234 22.24 6.09 9.10
CA GLN A 234 21.92 4.72 9.52
C GLN A 234 22.14 4.52 11.03
N ALA A 235 23.28 4.97 11.55
CA ALA A 235 23.61 4.85 12.98
C ALA A 235 22.63 5.64 13.87
N GLU A 236 22.18 6.81 13.42
CA GLU A 236 21.15 7.60 14.09
C GLU A 236 19.82 6.85 14.16
N LEU A 237 19.36 6.30 13.03
CA LEU A 237 18.12 5.52 12.97
C LEU A 237 18.17 4.24 13.83
N THR A 238 19.31 3.56 13.87
CA THR A 238 19.46 2.29 14.61
C THR A 238 19.81 2.48 16.09
N GLY A 239 20.01 3.71 16.55
CA GLY A 239 20.44 4.01 17.93
C GLY A 239 21.88 3.57 18.22
N THR A 240 22.68 3.28 17.18
CA THR A 240 24.07 2.78 17.31
C THR A 240 25.08 3.93 17.28
N SER A 241 24.66 5.16 17.58
CA SER A 241 25.58 6.30 17.68
C SER A 241 26.68 5.97 18.69
N SER A 242 27.88 5.75 18.20
CA SER A 242 29.08 5.57 19.01
C SER A 242 29.24 6.78 19.94
N LEU A 243 29.08 6.56 21.23
CA LEU A 243 29.61 7.47 22.24
C LEU A 243 31.13 7.49 22.04
N SER A 244 31.62 8.49 21.34
CA SER A 244 33.05 8.82 21.23
C SER A 244 33.40 9.83 22.29
#